data_4552f24facbaf3ac72ab57ccf1afd426
#
_entry.id   4552f24facbaf3ac72ab57ccf1afd426
#
_cell.length_a   1.000
_cell.length_b   1.000
_cell.length_c   1.000
_cell.angle_alpha   90.00
_cell.angle_beta   90.00
_cell.angle_gamma   90.00
#
_symmetry.space_group_name_H-M   'P 1'
#
loop_
_entity.id
_entity.type
_entity.pdbx_description
1 polymer ?
#
loop_
_entity_poly.entity_id
_entity_poly.type
_entity_poly.pdbx_seq_one_letter_code
_entity_poly.pdbx_strand_id
1 'polypeptide(L)'
;MWINWPCTDNSKKHLIMGGYTTFLHPGVDPNKIQGIVLNPMQQSEPSKVAIFGNACYSWNIWQSKEEAQKCWNASFKYVDHNSAIETQASAALRELSKHMINQNMDGRVTALQESVDLKDRLTSFKEALTNGTTISDEQFKDLINEFTILKNASATYRAQAGDIRIKDQIVYWLNCWDDTADAAINYLKAVKAVQDEEANDKIYWTSCF
;
A
#
# COMPACT_ATOMS: atom_id res chain seq x y z
N MET A 1 -11.07 -19.83 -16.43
CA MET A 1 -11.52 -18.54 -15.86
C MET A 1 -10.64 -17.43 -16.40
N TRP A 2 -11.19 -16.29 -16.83
CA TRP A 2 -10.44 -15.10 -17.22
C TRP A 2 -10.45 -14.09 -16.09
N ILE A 3 -9.29 -13.57 -15.69
CA ILE A 3 -9.13 -12.63 -14.60
C ILE A 3 -8.44 -11.36 -15.11
N ASN A 4 -9.14 -10.20 -15.02
CA ASN A 4 -8.55 -8.88 -15.29
C ASN A 4 -7.79 -8.38 -14.03
N TRP A 5 -6.76 -9.09 -13.66
CA TRP A 5 -5.89 -8.77 -12.55
C TRP A 5 -4.45 -9.19 -12.86
N PRO A 6 -3.49 -8.30 -12.73
CA PRO A 6 -3.51 -6.90 -12.28
C PRO A 6 -3.71 -5.85 -13.38
N CYS A 7 -4.66 -6.03 -14.28
CA CYS A 7 -4.93 -5.11 -15.41
C CYS A 7 -5.24 -3.68 -14.93
N THR A 8 -4.64 -2.68 -15.57
CA THR A 8 -4.80 -1.25 -15.25
C THR A 8 -5.45 -0.44 -16.37
N ASP A 9 -6.12 -1.06 -17.33
CA ASP A 9 -6.68 -0.39 -18.51
C ASP A 9 -7.58 0.82 -18.17
N ASN A 10 -8.38 0.69 -17.12
CA ASN A 10 -9.27 1.74 -16.63
C ASN A 10 -8.67 2.59 -15.49
N SER A 11 -7.46 2.28 -15.04
CA SER A 11 -6.79 2.91 -13.91
C SER A 11 -5.31 3.16 -14.21
N LYS A 12 -5.03 3.80 -15.34
CA LYS A 12 -3.69 3.95 -15.92
C LYS A 12 -2.66 4.65 -15.01
N LYS A 13 -3.13 5.37 -13.98
CA LYS A 13 -2.27 6.03 -12.99
C LYS A 13 -1.96 5.13 -11.79
N HIS A 14 -2.63 4.00 -11.67
CA HIS A 14 -2.44 3.07 -10.56
C HIS A 14 -1.43 1.99 -10.92
N LEU A 15 -0.71 1.52 -9.91
CA LEU A 15 0.07 0.32 -9.94
C LEU A 15 -0.63 -0.71 -9.06
N ILE A 16 -0.87 -1.92 -9.58
CA ILE A 16 -1.59 -2.95 -8.85
C ILE A 16 -0.61 -3.99 -8.36
N MET A 17 -0.29 -3.91 -7.08
CA MET A 17 0.66 -4.79 -6.39
C MET A 17 -0.03 -5.75 -5.41
N GLY A 18 -1.35 -5.79 -5.41
CA GLY A 18 -2.13 -6.73 -4.62
C GLY A 18 -2.09 -8.15 -5.17
N GLY A 19 -2.18 -9.14 -4.28
CA GLY A 19 -2.01 -10.54 -4.66
C GLY A 19 -3.26 -11.24 -5.17
N TYR A 20 -4.50 -10.90 -4.67
CA TYR A 20 -5.58 -11.84 -4.89
C TYR A 20 -7.01 -11.38 -4.60
N THR A 21 -7.19 -10.48 -3.70
CA THR A 21 -8.36 -10.35 -2.81
C THR A 21 -9.74 -10.37 -3.45
N THR A 22 -9.88 -9.92 -4.68
CA THR A 22 -11.22 -9.78 -5.31
C THR A 22 -11.59 -10.95 -6.19
N PHE A 23 -10.61 -11.61 -6.81
CA PHE A 23 -10.85 -12.60 -7.85
C PHE A 23 -10.54 -14.03 -7.42
N LEU A 24 -9.72 -14.20 -6.39
CA LEU A 24 -9.26 -15.50 -5.90
C LEU A 24 -9.83 -15.76 -4.51
N HIS A 25 -11.03 -16.33 -4.47
CA HIS A 25 -11.70 -16.64 -3.20
C HIS A 25 -11.13 -17.89 -2.55
N PRO A 26 -10.86 -17.87 -1.23
CA PRO A 26 -10.56 -19.09 -0.48
C PRO A 26 -11.69 -20.10 -0.52
N GLY A 27 -11.35 -21.40 -0.49
CA GLY A 27 -12.31 -22.50 -0.37
C GLY A 27 -13.10 -22.81 -1.63
N VAL A 28 -12.69 -22.31 -2.79
CA VAL A 28 -13.30 -22.72 -4.07
C VAL A 28 -12.97 -24.17 -4.35
N ASP A 29 -13.95 -24.95 -4.84
CA ASP A 29 -13.74 -26.32 -5.25
C ASP A 29 -12.79 -26.39 -6.47
N PRO A 30 -11.59 -26.99 -6.34
CA PRO A 30 -10.61 -27.04 -7.41
C PRO A 30 -11.12 -27.78 -8.66
N ASN A 31 -12.05 -28.69 -8.51
CA ASN A 31 -12.63 -29.45 -9.64
C ASN A 31 -13.50 -28.57 -10.57
N LYS A 32 -13.87 -27.36 -10.12
CA LYS A 32 -14.66 -26.41 -10.90
C LYS A 32 -13.82 -25.42 -11.69
N ILE A 33 -12.49 -25.42 -11.49
CA ILE A 33 -11.55 -24.53 -12.16
C ILE A 33 -10.61 -25.35 -13.04
N GLN A 34 -10.77 -25.26 -14.35
CA GLN A 34 -9.89 -25.94 -15.31
C GLN A 34 -8.61 -25.16 -15.63
N GLY A 35 -8.59 -23.86 -15.36
CA GLY A 35 -7.44 -23.00 -15.59
C GLY A 35 -7.77 -21.55 -15.42
N ILE A 36 -6.72 -20.76 -15.28
CA ILE A 36 -6.77 -19.30 -15.10
C ILE A 36 -5.98 -18.62 -16.21
N VAL A 37 -6.62 -17.65 -16.87
CA VAL A 37 -5.97 -16.74 -17.83
C VAL A 37 -5.93 -15.36 -17.18
N LEU A 38 -4.74 -14.76 -17.14
CA LEU A 38 -4.49 -13.47 -16.53
C LEU A 38 -4.36 -12.36 -17.57
N ASN A 39 -4.86 -11.18 -17.22
CA ASN A 39 -4.61 -9.95 -17.95
C ASN A 39 -3.75 -9.02 -17.05
N PRO A 40 -2.43 -8.93 -17.28
CA PRO A 40 -1.52 -8.15 -16.43
C PRO A 40 -1.53 -6.67 -16.77
N MET A 41 -0.82 -5.86 -15.95
CA MET A 41 -0.54 -4.46 -16.25
C MET A 41 0.40 -4.32 -17.46
N GLN A 42 0.42 -3.12 -18.04
CA GLN A 42 1.45 -2.72 -19.00
C GLN A 42 2.86 -2.83 -18.38
N GLN A 43 3.00 -2.54 -17.10
CA GLN A 43 4.22 -2.76 -16.32
C GLN A 43 4.36 -4.26 -16.03
N SER A 44 5.08 -4.95 -16.90
CA SER A 44 5.19 -6.41 -16.86
C SER A 44 5.92 -6.92 -15.62
N GLU A 45 6.99 -6.25 -15.21
CA GLU A 45 7.82 -6.72 -14.11
C GLU A 45 7.10 -6.61 -12.75
N PRO A 46 6.50 -5.47 -12.34
CA PRO A 46 5.73 -5.42 -11.11
C PRO A 46 4.45 -6.28 -11.14
N SER A 47 3.91 -6.60 -12.32
CA SER A 47 2.80 -7.56 -12.46
C SER A 47 3.12 -8.95 -11.90
N LYS A 48 4.41 -9.30 -11.78
CA LYS A 48 4.85 -10.58 -11.24
C LYS A 48 4.37 -10.85 -9.83
N VAL A 49 4.12 -9.83 -9.01
CA VAL A 49 3.56 -9.99 -7.66
C VAL A 49 2.18 -10.63 -7.72
N ALA A 50 1.29 -10.10 -8.55
CA ALA A 50 -0.04 -10.67 -8.73
C ALA A 50 -0.01 -12.01 -9.47
N ILE A 51 0.87 -12.16 -10.46
CA ILE A 51 1.07 -13.43 -11.18
C ILE A 51 1.55 -14.52 -10.21
N PHE A 52 2.45 -14.21 -9.30
CA PHE A 52 2.91 -15.14 -8.26
C PHE A 52 1.74 -15.62 -7.40
N GLY A 53 0.89 -14.70 -6.93
CA GLY A 53 -0.30 -15.05 -6.16
C GLY A 53 -1.25 -15.96 -6.93
N ASN A 54 -1.52 -15.63 -8.21
CA ASN A 54 -2.36 -16.47 -9.06
C ASN A 54 -1.76 -17.86 -9.31
N ALA A 55 -0.46 -17.96 -9.51
CA ALA A 55 0.22 -19.25 -9.68
C ALA A 55 0.12 -20.11 -8.41
N CYS A 56 0.37 -19.52 -7.24
CA CYS A 56 0.18 -20.20 -5.97
C CYS A 56 -1.24 -20.70 -5.77
N TYR A 57 -2.23 -19.84 -6.05
CA TYR A 57 -3.64 -20.20 -5.98
C TYR A 57 -4.02 -21.33 -6.94
N SER A 58 -3.52 -21.31 -8.17
CA SER A 58 -3.79 -22.34 -9.16
C SER A 58 -3.15 -23.68 -8.78
N TRP A 59 -2.02 -23.65 -8.08
CA TRP A 59 -1.34 -24.85 -7.58
C TRP A 59 -2.05 -25.43 -6.36
N ASN A 60 -2.48 -24.57 -5.44
CA ASN A 60 -3.18 -24.97 -4.22
C ASN A 60 -4.15 -23.85 -3.80
N ILE A 61 -5.44 -24.09 -4.02
CA ILE A 61 -6.49 -23.12 -3.67
C ILE A 61 -6.45 -22.86 -2.17
N TRP A 62 -6.27 -21.61 -1.79
CA TRP A 62 -6.22 -21.20 -0.40
C TRP A 62 -7.51 -21.52 0.33
N GLN A 63 -7.38 -21.95 1.57
CA GLN A 63 -8.51 -22.27 2.43
C GLN A 63 -8.90 -21.07 3.29
N SER A 64 -8.04 -20.07 3.41
CA SER A 64 -8.28 -18.87 4.22
C SER A 64 -7.64 -17.61 3.63
N LYS A 65 -8.06 -16.45 4.12
CA LYS A 65 -7.44 -15.16 3.78
C LYS A 65 -6.01 -15.05 4.31
N GLU A 66 -5.73 -15.68 5.42
CA GLU A 66 -4.40 -15.73 6.04
C GLU A 66 -3.40 -16.45 5.16
N GLU A 67 -3.80 -17.55 4.51
CA GLU A 67 -2.95 -18.25 3.53
C GLU A 67 -2.66 -17.36 2.32
N ALA A 68 -3.66 -16.67 1.81
CA ALA A 68 -3.51 -15.72 0.73
C ALA A 68 -2.55 -14.58 1.11
N GLN A 69 -2.69 -14.03 2.32
CA GLN A 69 -1.81 -12.97 2.82
C GLN A 69 -0.37 -13.45 3.01
N LYS A 70 -0.17 -14.67 3.51
CA LYS A 70 1.17 -15.28 3.61
C LYS A 70 1.81 -15.43 2.23
N CYS A 71 1.04 -15.86 1.23
CA CYS A 71 1.50 -15.97 -0.14
C CYS A 71 1.91 -14.60 -0.70
N TRP A 72 1.08 -13.58 -0.51
CA TRP A 72 1.40 -12.23 -0.93
C TRP A 72 2.67 -11.70 -0.25
N ASN A 73 2.78 -11.84 1.06
CA ASN A 73 3.97 -11.42 1.80
C ASN A 73 5.24 -12.12 1.28
N ALA A 74 5.13 -13.39 0.91
CA ALA A 74 6.25 -14.16 0.40
C ALA A 74 6.64 -13.81 -1.04
N SER A 75 5.72 -13.27 -1.85
CA SER A 75 5.96 -13.02 -3.28
C SER A 75 7.14 -12.08 -3.52
N PHE A 76 7.32 -11.06 -2.70
CA PHE A 76 8.30 -9.99 -2.91
C PHE A 76 9.74 -10.49 -2.94
N LYS A 77 10.12 -11.41 -2.07
CA LYS A 77 11.47 -11.98 -2.04
C LYS A 77 11.76 -12.83 -3.27
N TYR A 78 10.75 -13.52 -3.81
CA TYR A 78 10.90 -14.28 -5.03
C TYR A 78 10.90 -13.39 -6.27
N VAL A 79 10.00 -12.41 -6.32
CA VAL A 79 9.83 -11.53 -7.47
C VAL A 79 11.01 -10.57 -7.61
N ASP A 80 11.50 -9.99 -6.51
CA ASP A 80 12.59 -9.01 -6.55
C ASP A 80 13.98 -9.66 -6.57
N HIS A 81 14.21 -10.75 -5.83
CA HIS A 81 15.53 -11.35 -5.67
C HIS A 81 15.62 -12.81 -6.13
N ASN A 82 14.52 -13.41 -6.59
CA ASN A 82 14.47 -14.86 -6.89
C ASN A 82 15.04 -15.72 -5.76
N SER A 83 14.71 -15.39 -4.52
CA SER A 83 15.28 -15.98 -3.31
C SER A 83 14.21 -16.36 -2.32
N ALA A 84 14.47 -17.40 -1.52
CA ALA A 84 13.63 -17.73 -0.36
C ALA A 84 13.93 -16.84 0.86
N ILE A 85 14.98 -16.04 0.82
CA ILE A 85 15.42 -15.15 1.90
C ILE A 85 14.90 -13.74 1.60
N GLU A 86 14.24 -13.14 2.56
CA GLU A 86 13.81 -11.74 2.47
C GLU A 86 15.02 -10.81 2.59
N THR A 87 15.08 -9.82 1.70
CA THR A 87 16.07 -8.75 1.73
C THR A 87 15.44 -7.44 2.18
N GLN A 88 16.25 -6.44 2.55
CA GLN A 88 15.74 -5.11 2.86
C GLN A 88 14.96 -4.50 1.68
N ALA A 89 15.42 -4.73 0.47
CA ALA A 89 14.73 -4.24 -0.73
C ALA A 89 13.39 -4.93 -0.96
N SER A 90 13.31 -6.26 -0.84
CA SER A 90 12.04 -6.97 -0.99
C SER A 90 11.03 -6.61 0.10
N ALA A 91 11.49 -6.39 1.33
CA ALA A 91 10.66 -5.89 2.42
C ALA A 91 10.18 -4.45 2.15
N ALA A 92 11.06 -3.57 1.66
CA ALA A 92 10.71 -2.21 1.28
C ALA A 92 9.69 -2.17 0.14
N LEU A 93 9.85 -3.00 -0.89
CA LEU A 93 8.88 -3.11 -1.98
C LEU A 93 7.51 -3.57 -1.46
N ARG A 94 7.47 -4.53 -0.53
CA ARG A 94 6.23 -4.97 0.11
C ARG A 94 5.58 -3.84 0.89
N GLU A 95 6.36 -3.06 1.64
CA GLU A 95 5.86 -1.93 2.42
C GLU A 95 5.16 -0.90 1.54
N LEU A 96 5.79 -0.47 0.46
CA LEU A 96 5.18 0.42 -0.53
C LEU A 96 3.93 -0.20 -1.18
N SER A 97 3.98 -1.50 -1.47
CA SER A 97 2.90 -2.21 -2.16
C SER A 97 1.63 -2.37 -1.35
N LYS A 98 1.67 -2.25 -0.02
CA LYS A 98 0.46 -2.19 0.84
C LYS A 98 -0.49 -1.07 0.44
N HIS A 99 0.03 -0.01 -0.17
CA HIS A 99 -0.73 1.17 -0.59
C HIS A 99 -1.01 1.20 -2.10
N MET A 100 -0.74 0.10 -2.82
CA MET A 100 -0.93 -0.04 -4.26
C MET A 100 -1.58 -1.39 -4.57
N ILE A 101 -2.66 -1.74 -3.88
CA ILE A 101 -3.23 -3.09 -3.95
C ILE A 101 -4.44 -3.23 -4.85
N ASN A 102 -5.13 -2.14 -5.16
CA ASN A 102 -6.40 -2.19 -5.83
C ASN A 102 -6.42 -1.49 -7.19
N GLN A 103 -7.31 -1.97 -8.05
CA GLN A 103 -7.67 -1.30 -9.28
C GLN A 103 -9.08 -0.69 -9.16
N ASN A 104 -9.22 0.50 -9.70
CA ASN A 104 -10.49 1.20 -9.80
C ASN A 104 -11.10 0.95 -11.19
N MET A 105 -11.62 -0.26 -11.44
CA MET A 105 -12.11 -0.66 -12.75
C MET A 105 -13.57 -0.28 -13.02
N ASP A 106 -14.41 -0.41 -12.01
CA ASP A 106 -15.83 -0.03 -12.09
C ASP A 106 -16.42 0.16 -10.68
N GLY A 107 -17.69 0.56 -10.59
CA GLY A 107 -18.36 0.81 -9.32
C GLY A 107 -18.38 -0.37 -8.34
N ARG A 108 -18.19 -1.61 -8.81
CA ARG A 108 -18.10 -2.79 -7.94
C ARG A 108 -16.72 -2.93 -7.32
N VAL A 109 -15.70 -2.42 -7.98
CA VAL A 109 -14.30 -2.50 -7.56
C VAL A 109 -13.86 -1.23 -6.84
N THR A 110 -14.56 -0.10 -7.03
CA THR A 110 -14.30 1.16 -6.31
C THR A 110 -14.49 1.06 -4.80
N ALA A 111 -15.25 0.05 -4.33
CA ALA A 111 -15.37 -0.22 -2.91
C ALA A 111 -14.10 -0.79 -2.27
N LEU A 112 -13.15 -1.26 -3.07
CA LEU A 112 -11.87 -1.75 -2.60
C LEU A 112 -10.95 -0.57 -2.29
N GLN A 113 -10.36 -0.62 -1.11
CA GLN A 113 -9.51 0.44 -0.62
C GLN A 113 -8.05 0.18 -0.98
N GLU A 114 -7.35 1.21 -1.46
CA GLU A 114 -5.94 1.07 -1.83
C GLU A 114 -5.04 0.91 -0.61
N SER A 115 -5.31 1.69 0.44
CA SER A 115 -4.50 1.71 1.65
C SER A 115 -5.36 1.42 2.87
N VAL A 116 -5.53 0.15 3.18
CA VAL A 116 -6.31 -0.27 4.35
C VAL A 116 -5.67 0.25 5.65
N ASP A 117 -4.36 0.18 5.76
CA ASP A 117 -3.62 0.56 6.97
C ASP A 117 -3.68 2.06 7.29
N LEU A 118 -3.77 2.92 6.26
CA LEU A 118 -3.80 4.38 6.44
C LEU A 118 -5.22 4.96 6.50
N LYS A 119 -6.19 4.28 5.91
CA LYS A 119 -7.52 4.87 5.70
C LYS A 119 -8.16 5.36 6.97
N ASP A 120 -8.29 4.50 7.97
CA ASP A 120 -9.01 4.84 9.21
C ASP A 120 -8.27 5.91 10.00
N ARG A 121 -6.92 5.84 10.02
CA ARG A 121 -6.06 6.86 10.65
C ARG A 121 -6.21 8.22 9.99
N LEU A 122 -6.19 8.28 8.66
CA LEU A 122 -6.37 9.52 7.90
C LEU A 122 -7.81 10.04 8.00
N THR A 123 -8.81 9.16 8.04
CA THR A 123 -10.21 9.56 8.23
C THR A 123 -10.39 10.20 9.60
N SER A 124 -9.93 9.57 10.66
CA SER A 124 -10.00 10.11 12.03
C SER A 124 -9.25 11.45 12.15
N PHE A 125 -8.08 11.56 11.55
CA PHE A 125 -7.31 12.82 11.51
C PHE A 125 -8.09 13.94 10.78
N LYS A 126 -8.65 13.64 9.62
CA LYS A 126 -9.46 14.60 8.84
C LYS A 126 -10.71 15.04 9.58
N GLU A 127 -11.40 14.10 10.25
CA GLU A 127 -12.59 14.40 11.05
C GLU A 127 -12.23 15.30 12.23
N ALA A 128 -11.13 15.05 12.92
CA ALA A 128 -10.66 15.89 14.01
C ALA A 128 -10.38 17.31 13.54
N LEU A 129 -9.68 17.49 12.41
CA LEU A 129 -9.45 18.80 11.79
C LEU A 129 -10.76 19.51 11.42
N THR A 130 -11.69 18.80 10.79
CA THR A 130 -12.95 19.38 10.32
C THR A 130 -13.83 19.84 11.48
N ASN A 131 -13.82 19.09 12.58
CA ASN A 131 -14.62 19.37 13.77
C ASN A 131 -13.92 20.33 14.77
N GLY A 132 -12.70 20.75 14.50
CA GLY A 132 -11.90 21.58 15.41
C GLY A 132 -11.56 20.87 16.73
N THR A 133 -11.49 19.52 16.73
CA THR A 133 -11.11 18.74 17.91
C THR A 133 -9.59 18.60 17.97
N THR A 134 -9.07 18.57 19.20
CA THR A 134 -7.63 18.41 19.44
C THR A 134 -7.17 17.03 18.97
N ILE A 135 -6.12 17.00 18.17
CA ILE A 135 -5.44 15.79 17.73
C ILE A 135 -4.35 15.46 18.75
N SER A 136 -4.29 14.23 19.20
CA SER A 136 -3.30 13.82 20.21
C SER A 136 -1.89 13.74 19.61
N ASP A 137 -0.87 13.93 20.47
CA ASP A 137 0.54 13.75 20.09
C ASP A 137 0.82 12.35 19.55
N GLU A 138 0.11 11.36 20.06
CA GLU A 138 0.23 9.98 19.62
C GLU A 138 -0.26 9.82 18.17
N GLN A 139 -1.39 10.42 17.81
CA GLN A 139 -1.91 10.41 16.43
C GLN A 139 -0.95 11.11 15.45
N PHE A 140 -0.40 12.26 15.82
CA PHE A 140 0.64 12.92 15.01
C PHE A 140 1.88 12.04 14.84
N LYS A 141 2.37 11.47 15.93
CA LYS A 141 3.56 10.62 15.95
C LYS A 141 3.35 9.36 15.11
N ASP A 142 2.19 8.73 15.21
CA ASP A 142 1.82 7.53 14.45
C ASP A 142 1.83 7.81 12.94
N LEU A 143 1.16 8.86 12.49
CA LEU A 143 1.10 9.23 11.07
C LEU A 143 2.47 9.67 10.53
N ILE A 144 3.22 10.48 11.28
CA ILE A 144 4.57 10.91 10.88
C ILE A 144 5.50 9.69 10.76
N ASN A 145 5.40 8.74 11.67
CA ASN A 145 6.19 7.51 11.63
C ASN A 145 5.85 6.68 10.38
N GLU A 146 4.58 6.51 10.07
CA GLU A 146 4.16 5.75 8.88
C GLU A 146 4.70 6.37 7.58
N PHE A 147 4.53 7.68 7.38
CA PHE A 147 5.08 8.34 6.21
C PHE A 147 6.61 8.33 6.18
N THR A 148 7.26 8.32 7.34
CA THR A 148 8.72 8.14 7.44
C THR A 148 9.14 6.73 7.01
N ILE A 149 8.39 5.70 7.42
CA ILE A 149 8.60 4.32 6.98
C ILE A 149 8.49 4.22 5.45
N LEU A 150 7.45 4.81 4.87
CA LEU A 150 7.23 4.79 3.41
C LEU A 150 8.34 5.53 2.65
N LYS A 151 8.79 6.67 3.15
CA LYS A 151 9.94 7.39 2.59
C LYS A 151 11.22 6.56 2.64
N ASN A 152 11.50 5.95 3.77
CA ASN A 152 12.67 5.08 3.93
C ASN A 152 12.57 3.82 3.06
N ALA A 153 11.38 3.26 2.89
CA ALA A 153 11.15 2.12 2.00
C ALA A 153 11.44 2.49 0.54
N SER A 154 10.98 3.67 0.06
CA SER A 154 11.31 4.15 -1.28
C SER A 154 12.81 4.30 -1.48
N ALA A 155 13.51 4.96 -0.56
CA ALA A 155 14.97 5.14 -0.60
C ALA A 155 15.71 3.79 -0.60
N THR A 156 15.31 2.86 0.27
CA THR A 156 15.90 1.53 0.37
C THR A 156 15.73 0.74 -0.93
N TYR A 157 14.50 0.75 -1.48
CA TYR A 157 14.23 0.03 -2.72
C TYR A 157 15.01 0.60 -3.90
N ARG A 158 15.10 1.93 -4.03
CA ARG A 158 15.92 2.58 -5.06
C ARG A 158 17.39 2.15 -5.00
N ALA A 159 17.92 2.06 -3.79
CA ALA A 159 19.34 1.76 -3.59
C ALA A 159 19.67 0.28 -3.76
N GLN A 160 18.75 -0.63 -3.44
CA GLN A 160 19.05 -2.05 -3.23
C GLN A 160 18.15 -3.01 -4.01
N ALA A 161 17.31 -2.52 -4.95
CA ALA A 161 16.44 -3.38 -5.74
C ALA A 161 17.19 -4.55 -6.37
N GLY A 162 16.66 -5.76 -6.19
CA GLY A 162 17.24 -6.97 -6.76
C GLY A 162 16.91 -7.11 -8.25
N ASP A 163 15.68 -6.79 -8.63
CA ASP A 163 15.29 -6.68 -10.04
C ASP A 163 15.20 -5.21 -10.47
N ILE A 164 16.25 -4.74 -11.15
CA ILE A 164 16.33 -3.37 -11.65
C ILE A 164 15.19 -3.02 -12.62
N ARG A 165 14.63 -4.01 -13.32
CA ARG A 165 13.54 -3.80 -14.27
C ARG A 165 12.23 -3.44 -13.54
N ILE A 166 11.99 -4.02 -12.37
CA ILE A 166 10.86 -3.60 -11.51
C ILE A 166 11.07 -2.15 -11.12
N LYS A 167 12.24 -1.81 -10.56
CA LYS A 167 12.56 -0.44 -10.15
C LYS A 167 12.35 0.57 -11.28
N ASP A 168 12.84 0.27 -12.46
CA ASP A 168 12.75 1.16 -13.62
C ASP A 168 11.30 1.34 -14.08
N GLN A 169 10.48 0.27 -14.04
CA GLN A 169 9.08 0.34 -14.42
C GLN A 169 8.20 1.05 -13.39
N ILE A 170 8.61 1.14 -12.12
CA ILE A 170 7.84 1.81 -11.07
C ILE A 170 8.42 3.15 -10.62
N VAL A 171 9.40 3.68 -11.33
CA VAL A 171 10.12 4.91 -10.95
C VAL A 171 9.18 6.10 -10.69
N TYR A 172 8.12 6.26 -11.47
CA TYR A 172 7.16 7.34 -11.30
C TYR A 172 6.36 7.23 -9.98
N TRP A 173 6.02 6.01 -9.58
CA TRP A 173 5.35 5.75 -8.30
C TRP A 173 6.30 5.94 -7.13
N LEU A 174 7.58 5.56 -7.27
CA LEU A 174 8.59 5.86 -6.26
C LEU A 174 8.75 7.38 -6.06
N ASN A 175 8.79 8.16 -7.14
CA ASN A 175 8.81 9.63 -7.04
C ASN A 175 7.56 10.16 -6.33
N CYS A 176 6.38 9.67 -6.71
CA CYS A 176 5.13 10.04 -6.07
C CYS A 176 5.12 9.71 -4.57
N TRP A 177 5.70 8.58 -4.16
CA TRP A 177 5.84 8.22 -2.76
C TRP A 177 6.76 9.16 -1.99
N ASP A 178 7.91 9.53 -2.57
CA ASP A 178 8.84 10.48 -1.95
C ASP A 178 8.15 11.83 -1.72
N ASP A 179 7.51 12.37 -2.77
CA ASP A 179 6.81 13.66 -2.70
C ASP A 179 5.61 13.62 -1.73
N THR A 180 4.82 12.52 -1.75
CA THR A 180 3.66 12.36 -0.88
C THR A 180 4.09 12.23 0.59
N ALA A 181 5.12 11.46 0.88
CA ALA A 181 5.61 11.28 2.24
C ALA A 181 6.16 12.60 2.79
N ASP A 182 6.95 13.34 2.01
CA ASP A 182 7.47 14.64 2.42
C ASP A 182 6.37 15.67 2.64
N ALA A 183 5.40 15.75 1.74
CA ALA A 183 4.26 16.65 1.87
C ALA A 183 3.43 16.32 3.12
N ALA A 184 3.14 15.03 3.35
CA ALA A 184 2.36 14.59 4.50
C ALA A 184 3.09 14.88 5.83
N ILE A 185 4.37 14.57 5.92
CA ILE A 185 5.17 14.83 7.13
C ILE A 185 5.21 16.35 7.42
N ASN A 186 5.44 17.17 6.41
CA ASN A 186 5.50 18.61 6.58
C ASN A 186 4.12 19.19 6.97
N TYR A 187 3.05 18.69 6.36
CA TYR A 187 1.69 19.09 6.71
C TYR A 187 1.33 18.73 8.16
N LEU A 188 1.60 17.51 8.57
CA LEU A 188 1.36 17.04 9.94
C LEU A 188 2.12 17.89 10.97
N LYS A 189 3.39 18.21 10.70
CA LYS A 189 4.21 19.08 11.56
C LYS A 189 3.65 20.49 11.63
N ALA A 190 3.19 21.05 10.51
CA ALA A 190 2.59 22.38 10.47
C ALA A 190 1.28 22.44 11.26
N VAL A 191 0.38 21.47 11.07
CA VAL A 191 -0.87 21.37 11.84
C VAL A 191 -0.60 21.25 13.34
N LYS A 192 0.38 20.42 13.72
CA LYS A 192 0.76 20.28 15.13
C LYS A 192 1.29 21.59 15.71
N ALA A 193 2.13 22.31 14.99
CA ALA A 193 2.69 23.57 15.47
C ALA A 193 1.59 24.62 15.71
N VAL A 194 0.62 24.73 14.80
CA VAL A 194 -0.54 25.63 14.99
C VAL A 194 -1.37 25.25 16.21
N GLN A 195 -1.64 23.94 16.38
CA GLN A 195 -2.40 23.46 17.55
C GLN A 195 -1.67 23.73 18.87
N ASP A 196 -0.35 23.55 18.91
CA ASP A 196 0.48 23.81 20.10
C ASP A 196 0.53 25.30 20.43
N GLU A 197 0.59 26.18 19.45
CA GLU A 197 0.55 27.64 19.60
C GLU A 197 -0.79 28.11 20.17
N GLU A 198 -1.92 27.64 19.62
CA GLU A 198 -3.25 27.93 20.14
C GLU A 198 -3.45 27.44 21.60
N ALA A 199 -2.88 26.31 21.95
CA ALA A 199 -2.94 25.78 23.31
C ALA A 199 -2.13 26.66 24.29
N ASN A 200 -0.96 27.13 23.89
CA ASN A 200 -0.12 28.02 24.68
C ASN A 200 -0.79 29.39 24.89
N ASP A 201 -1.40 29.95 23.87
CA ASP A 201 -2.15 31.21 23.96
C ASP A 201 -3.32 31.10 24.95
N LYS A 202 -4.08 30.00 24.90
CA LYS A 202 -5.17 29.75 25.86
C LYS A 202 -4.66 29.65 27.31
N ILE A 203 -3.53 28.99 27.54
CA ILE A 203 -2.89 28.91 28.87
C ILE A 203 -2.47 30.29 29.34
N TYR A 204 -1.85 31.09 28.49
CA TYR A 204 -1.41 32.42 28.82
C TYR A 204 -2.60 33.30 29.27
N TRP A 205 -3.69 33.34 28.50
CA TRP A 205 -4.87 34.13 28.83
C TRP A 205 -5.58 33.64 30.10
N THR A 206 -5.66 32.33 30.34
CA THR A 206 -6.26 31.77 31.56
C THR A 206 -5.42 32.01 32.81
N SER A 207 -4.12 32.21 32.70
CA SER A 207 -3.25 32.53 33.82
C SER A 207 -3.18 34.03 34.15
N CYS A 208 -3.73 34.86 33.29
CA CYS A 208 -3.78 36.32 33.48
C CYS A 208 -5.07 36.82 34.16
N PHE A 209 -6.01 35.90 34.45
CA PHE A 209 -7.26 36.15 35.16
C PHE A 209 -7.36 35.26 36.40
#